data_d613bef4212a7a531c8c303edb63c491
#
_entry.id   d613bef4212a7a531c8c303edb63c491
#
_cell.length_a   1.000
_cell.length_b   1.000
_cell.length_c   1.000
_cell.angle_alpha   90.00
_cell.angle_beta   90.00
_cell.angle_gamma   90.00
#
_symmetry.space_group_name_H-M   'P 1'
#
loop_
_entity.id
_entity.type
_entity.pdbx_description
1 polymer ?
#
loop_
_entity_poly.entity_id
_entity_poly.type
_entity_poly.pdbx_seq_one_letter_code
_entity_poly.pdbx_strand_id
1 'polypeptide(L)'
;YNSEIAFNRVLEGIDGILAKASGFDIDRILFCVGNDILHIDNVYNTTTAGTPQDADGKWWQHYELALELYVRCVEILRQVAPVDVVHSMSNHDYQSGFHLAQSLKEWFRNAG
;
A
#
# COMPACT_ATOMS: atom_id res chain seq x y z
N TYR A 1 6.47 4.86 17.64
CA TYR A 1 5.80 4.36 16.44
C TYR A 1 6.43 5.00 15.20
N ASN A 2 6.84 4.22 14.25
CA ASN A 2 7.50 4.69 13.03
C ASN A 2 7.05 3.86 11.81
N SER A 3 7.58 4.20 10.64
CA SER A 3 7.20 3.57 9.37
C SER A 3 7.50 2.07 9.34
N GLU A 4 8.61 1.64 9.93
CA GLU A 4 8.98 0.23 9.98
C GLU A 4 8.02 -0.58 10.84
N ILE A 5 7.64 -0.05 12.00
CA ILE A 5 6.65 -0.69 12.88
C ILE A 5 5.30 -0.79 12.16
N ALA A 6 4.89 0.28 11.48
CA ALA A 6 3.65 0.28 10.71
C ALA A 6 3.67 -0.77 9.60
N PHE A 7 4.78 -0.87 8.87
CA PHE A 7 4.99 -1.87 7.81
C PHE A 7 4.77 -3.28 8.36
N ASN A 8 5.45 -3.61 9.45
CA ASN A 8 5.34 -4.95 10.04
C ASN A 8 3.94 -5.24 10.55
N ARG A 9 3.25 -4.26 11.11
CA ARG A 9 1.89 -4.44 11.61
C ARG A 9 0.89 -4.71 10.50
N VAL A 10 1.06 -4.08 9.34
CA VAL A 10 0.19 -4.36 8.19
C VAL A 10 0.40 -5.80 7.72
N LEU A 11 1.64 -6.27 7.63
CA LEU A 11 1.91 -7.66 7.24
C LEU A 11 1.33 -8.66 8.24
N GLU A 12 1.47 -8.39 9.54
CA GLU A 12 0.86 -9.21 10.59
C GLU A 12 -0.67 -9.24 10.46
N GLY A 13 -1.26 -8.08 10.14
CA GLY A 13 -2.71 -7.96 9.93
C GLY A 13 -3.19 -8.80 8.75
N ILE A 14 -2.46 -8.78 7.63
CA ILE A 14 -2.77 -9.59 6.45
C ILE A 14 -2.72 -11.09 6.81
N ASP A 15 -1.66 -11.51 7.47
CA ASP A 15 -1.52 -12.91 7.90
C ASP A 15 -2.65 -13.31 8.84
N GLY A 16 -3.03 -12.45 9.77
CA GLY A 16 -4.13 -12.70 10.70
C GLY A 16 -5.47 -12.84 10.00
N ILE A 17 -5.75 -11.99 9.01
CA ILE A 17 -7.00 -12.07 8.22
C ILE A 17 -7.03 -13.38 7.43
N LEU A 18 -5.93 -13.76 6.79
CA LEU A 18 -5.85 -15.00 6.03
C LEU A 18 -6.04 -16.23 6.92
N ALA A 19 -5.47 -16.20 8.12
CA ALA A 19 -5.65 -17.29 9.09
C ALA A 19 -7.13 -17.45 9.47
N LYS A 20 -7.84 -16.34 9.69
CA LYS A 20 -9.27 -16.36 10.01
C LYS A 20 -10.12 -16.84 8.84
N ALA A 21 -9.68 -16.58 7.61
CA ALA A 21 -10.40 -16.95 6.40
C ALA A 21 -10.08 -18.38 5.93
N SER A 22 -9.18 -19.08 6.59
CA SER A 22 -8.65 -20.38 6.12
C SER A 22 -9.69 -21.47 5.96
N GLY A 23 -10.85 -21.36 6.63
CA GLY A 23 -11.93 -22.32 6.51
C GLY A 23 -12.90 -22.06 5.35
N PHE A 24 -12.67 -21.02 4.56
CA PHE A 24 -13.56 -20.62 3.46
C PHE A 24 -12.89 -20.83 2.12
N ASP A 25 -13.69 -21.18 1.10
CA ASP A 25 -13.22 -21.19 -0.28
C ASP A 25 -13.21 -19.76 -0.81
N ILE A 26 -12.02 -19.27 -1.15
CA ILE A 26 -11.84 -17.91 -1.65
C ILE A 26 -11.52 -17.98 -3.14
N ASP A 27 -12.41 -17.45 -3.99
CA ASP A 27 -12.22 -17.43 -5.43
C ASP A 27 -11.35 -16.26 -5.89
N ARG A 28 -11.52 -15.10 -5.28
CA ARG A 28 -10.77 -13.89 -5.62
C ARG A 28 -10.64 -13.00 -4.39
N ILE A 29 -9.61 -12.16 -4.42
CA ILE A 29 -9.36 -11.18 -3.35
C ILE A 29 -9.38 -9.79 -3.99
N LEU A 30 -10.14 -8.88 -3.41
CA LEU A 30 -10.13 -7.46 -3.76
C LEU A 30 -9.22 -6.73 -2.78
N PHE A 31 -8.12 -6.18 -3.29
CA PHE A 31 -7.16 -5.44 -2.48
C PHE A 31 -7.25 -3.95 -2.80
N CYS A 32 -7.80 -3.17 -1.89
CA CYS A 32 -7.94 -1.74 -2.06
C CYS A 32 -6.69 -1.04 -1.52
N VAL A 33 -6.03 -0.28 -2.38
CA VAL A 33 -4.81 0.47 -2.02
C VAL A 33 -5.07 1.97 -2.13
N GLY A 34 -4.29 2.75 -1.39
CA GLY A 34 -4.42 4.20 -1.38
C GLY A 34 -5.01 4.71 -0.07
N ASN A 35 -5.81 5.77 -0.16
CA ASN A 35 -6.52 6.36 0.97
C ASN A 35 -5.56 6.78 2.08
N ASP A 36 -4.65 7.72 1.75
CA ASP A 36 -3.70 8.33 2.67
C ASP A 36 -2.61 7.37 3.18
N ILE A 37 -2.18 6.42 2.35
CA ILE A 37 -1.05 5.56 2.70
C ILE A 37 0.24 6.37 2.91
N LEU A 38 0.41 7.44 2.13
CA LEU A 38 1.51 8.37 2.27
C LEU A 38 1.03 9.63 2.98
N HIS A 39 1.86 10.13 3.90
CA HIS A 39 1.51 11.27 4.71
C HIS A 39 1.76 12.60 3.99
N ILE A 40 2.64 12.58 3.00
CA ILE A 40 3.10 13.75 2.26
C ILE A 40 3.11 13.44 0.77
N ASP A 41 3.06 14.49 -0.05
CA ASP A 41 2.93 14.36 -1.51
C ASP A 41 4.07 15.00 -2.29
N ASN A 42 5.06 15.62 -1.63
CA ASN A 42 6.17 16.31 -2.30
C ASN A 42 7.41 16.42 -1.42
N VAL A 43 8.48 17.01 -1.99
CA VAL A 43 9.78 17.15 -1.31
C VAL A 43 9.74 18.10 -0.10
N TYR A 44 8.67 18.87 0.06
CA TYR A 44 8.52 19.81 1.17
C TYR A 44 7.80 19.22 2.37
N ASN A 45 7.52 17.92 2.34
CA ASN A 45 6.76 17.22 3.38
C ASN A 45 5.38 17.86 3.59
N THR A 46 4.67 18.11 2.48
CA THR A 46 3.31 18.62 2.52
C THR A 46 2.34 17.67 1.85
N THR A 47 1.04 17.82 2.17
CA THR A 47 -0.02 17.13 1.44
C THR A 47 -0.19 17.74 0.05
N THR A 48 -1.07 17.17 -0.77
CA THR A 48 -1.41 17.70 -2.10
C THR A 48 -1.87 19.16 -2.02
N ALA A 49 -2.62 19.52 -0.97
CA ALA A 49 -3.11 20.89 -0.77
C ALA A 49 -2.06 21.83 -0.14
N GLY A 50 -0.86 21.33 0.17
CA GLY A 50 0.22 22.14 0.72
C GLY A 50 0.29 22.17 2.24
N THR A 51 -0.50 21.38 2.95
CA THR A 51 -0.48 21.33 4.41
C THR A 51 0.79 20.61 4.89
N PRO A 52 1.65 21.26 5.70
CA PRO A 52 2.84 20.58 6.22
C PRO A 52 2.49 19.39 7.10
N GLN A 53 3.30 18.33 7.01
CA GLN A 53 3.15 17.12 7.81
C GLN A 53 4.48 16.69 8.40
N ASP A 54 4.45 16.19 9.62
CA ASP A 54 5.61 15.55 10.23
C ASP A 54 5.78 14.15 9.63
N ALA A 55 7.03 13.85 9.25
CA ALA A 55 7.36 12.54 8.69
C ALA A 55 8.71 12.08 9.25
N ASP A 56 8.88 10.77 9.44
CA ASP A 56 10.10 10.16 9.96
C ASP A 56 11.14 9.83 8.88
N GLY A 57 11.05 10.50 7.73
CA GLY A 57 11.99 10.31 6.63
C GLY A 57 11.67 11.23 5.46
N LYS A 58 12.36 11.01 4.35
CA LYS A 58 12.14 11.75 3.11
C LYS A 58 10.95 11.15 2.37
N TRP A 59 10.26 11.98 1.55
CA TRP A 59 9.07 11.55 0.82
C TRP A 59 9.35 10.30 -0.05
N TRP A 60 10.52 10.22 -0.70
CA TRP A 60 10.85 9.06 -1.53
C TRP A 60 11.10 7.80 -0.71
N GLN A 61 11.60 7.94 0.54
CA GLN A 61 11.78 6.80 1.43
C GLN A 61 10.41 6.22 1.82
N HIS A 62 9.45 7.08 2.11
CA HIS A 62 8.09 6.66 2.40
C HIS A 62 7.43 6.03 1.17
N TYR A 63 7.68 6.60 -0.02
CA TYR A 63 7.18 6.04 -1.27
C TYR A 63 7.73 4.63 -1.52
N GLU A 64 9.04 4.45 -1.40
CA GLU A 64 9.68 3.15 -1.59
C GLU A 64 9.17 2.12 -0.59
N LEU A 65 9.01 2.52 0.66
CA LEU A 65 8.52 1.64 1.71
C LEU A 65 7.06 1.24 1.45
N ALA A 66 6.23 2.18 1.02
CA ALA A 66 4.83 1.91 0.69
C ALA A 66 4.72 0.96 -0.50
N LEU A 67 5.54 1.15 -1.54
CA LEU A 67 5.56 0.26 -2.69
C LEU A 67 5.98 -1.16 -2.27
N GLU A 68 7.02 -1.28 -1.47
CA GLU A 68 7.46 -2.58 -0.95
C GLU A 68 6.36 -3.27 -0.15
N LEU A 69 5.68 -2.50 0.70
CA LEU A 69 4.57 -3.04 1.49
C LEU A 69 3.46 -3.59 0.60
N TYR A 70 3.04 -2.83 -0.41
CA TYR A 70 1.99 -3.27 -1.32
C TYR A 70 2.41 -4.50 -2.12
N VAL A 71 3.65 -4.52 -2.61
CA VAL A 71 4.17 -5.69 -3.33
C VAL A 71 4.13 -6.93 -2.44
N ARG A 72 4.59 -6.80 -1.19
CA ARG A 72 4.57 -7.89 -0.22
C ARG A 72 3.16 -8.38 0.06
N CYS A 73 2.23 -7.46 0.27
CA CYS A 73 0.83 -7.81 0.51
C CYS A 73 0.25 -8.59 -0.67
N VAL A 74 0.45 -8.12 -1.89
CA VAL A 74 -0.05 -8.81 -3.08
C VAL A 74 0.58 -10.19 -3.23
N GLU A 75 1.89 -10.32 -2.99
CA GLU A 75 2.57 -11.61 -3.07
C GLU A 75 2.00 -12.62 -2.08
N ILE A 76 1.72 -12.18 -0.86
CA ILE A 76 1.10 -13.04 0.17
C ILE A 76 -0.32 -13.43 -0.26
N LEU A 77 -1.12 -12.46 -0.68
CA LEU A 77 -2.50 -12.69 -1.05
C LEU A 77 -2.63 -13.60 -2.29
N ARG A 78 -1.73 -13.46 -3.26
CA ARG A 78 -1.74 -14.28 -4.47
C ARG A 78 -1.51 -15.77 -4.21
N GLN A 79 -0.92 -16.12 -3.10
CA GLN A 79 -0.73 -17.53 -2.72
C GLN A 79 -2.06 -18.19 -2.33
N VAL A 80 -3.06 -17.39 -1.99
CA VAL A 80 -4.38 -17.88 -1.58
C VAL A 80 -5.36 -17.89 -2.76
N ALA A 81 -5.40 -16.80 -3.53
CA ALA A 81 -6.35 -16.63 -4.64
C ALA A 81 -5.89 -15.52 -5.57
N PRO A 82 -6.43 -15.41 -6.80
CA PRO A 82 -6.17 -14.26 -7.66
C PRO A 82 -6.56 -12.96 -6.98
N VAL A 83 -5.76 -11.90 -7.19
CA VAL A 83 -5.93 -10.62 -6.53
C VAL A 83 -6.27 -9.54 -7.55
N ASP A 84 -7.35 -8.80 -7.30
CA ASP A 84 -7.67 -7.58 -8.02
C ASP A 84 -7.28 -6.39 -7.16
N VAL A 85 -6.47 -5.49 -7.70
CA VAL A 85 -6.02 -4.29 -6.97
C VAL A 85 -6.84 -3.11 -7.44
N VAL A 86 -7.42 -2.38 -6.48
CA VAL A 86 -8.22 -1.18 -6.74
C VAL A 86 -7.57 -0.01 -6.02
N HIS A 87 -7.35 1.10 -6.74
CA HIS A 87 -6.77 2.30 -6.18
C HIS A 87 -7.87 3.26 -5.72
N SER A 88 -7.81 3.66 -4.46
CA SER A 88 -8.66 4.71 -3.89
C SER A 88 -7.84 5.98 -3.74
N MET A 89 -8.29 7.07 -4.34
CA MET A 89 -7.59 8.36 -4.27
C MET A 89 -7.76 8.98 -2.90
N SER A 90 -6.75 9.75 -2.46
CA SER A 90 -6.76 10.34 -1.14
C SER A 90 -6.41 11.83 -1.18
N ASN A 91 -6.75 12.55 -0.09
CA ASN A 91 -6.48 13.99 0.02
C ASN A 91 -5.01 14.29 0.35
N HIS A 92 -4.33 13.39 1.08
CA HIS A 92 -2.99 13.65 1.58
C HIS A 92 -1.89 13.31 0.58
N ASP A 93 -2.12 12.31 -0.28
CA ASP A 93 -1.11 11.81 -1.21
C ASP A 93 -1.69 11.57 -2.61
N TYR A 94 -2.57 12.46 -3.07
CA TYR A 94 -3.27 12.31 -4.35
C TYR A 94 -2.30 11.96 -5.49
N GLN A 95 -1.24 12.76 -5.66
CA GLN A 95 -0.27 12.57 -6.74
C GLN A 95 0.63 11.36 -6.48
N SER A 96 1.23 11.28 -5.31
CA SER A 96 2.14 10.18 -4.97
C SER A 96 1.41 8.86 -4.88
N GLY A 97 0.17 8.86 -4.38
CA GLY A 97 -0.67 7.66 -4.32
C GLY A 97 -1.01 7.13 -5.70
N PHE A 98 -1.31 8.01 -6.66
CA PHE A 98 -1.55 7.61 -8.04
C PHE A 98 -0.30 6.96 -8.65
N HIS A 99 0.87 7.59 -8.49
CA HIS A 99 2.13 7.03 -9.00
C HIS A 99 2.48 5.71 -8.32
N LEU A 100 2.20 5.60 -7.03
CA LEU A 100 2.40 4.36 -6.28
C LEU A 100 1.56 3.23 -6.86
N ALA A 101 0.29 3.49 -7.15
CA ALA A 101 -0.59 2.51 -7.76
C ALA A 101 -0.11 2.10 -9.17
N GLN A 102 0.39 3.05 -9.96
CA GLN A 102 0.96 2.76 -11.28
C GLN A 102 2.22 1.90 -11.17
N SER A 103 3.08 2.18 -10.19
CA SER A 103 4.29 1.38 -9.96
C SER A 103 3.93 -0.05 -9.57
N LEU A 104 2.91 -0.22 -8.73
CA LEU A 104 2.42 -1.54 -8.34
C LEU A 104 1.88 -2.31 -9.55
N LYS A 105 1.12 -1.65 -10.41
CA LYS A 105 0.60 -2.22 -11.64
C LYS A 105 1.73 -2.73 -12.54
N GLU A 106 2.76 -1.92 -12.74
CA GLU A 106 3.91 -2.29 -13.57
C GLU A 106 4.72 -3.42 -12.96
N TRP A 107 4.83 -3.48 -11.65
CA TRP A 107 5.53 -4.56 -10.96
C TRP A 107 4.94 -5.92 -11.32
N PHE A 108 3.62 -6.01 -11.37
CA PHE A 108 2.92 -7.27 -11.64
C PHE A 108 2.41 -7.39 -13.08
N ARG A 109 2.94 -6.61 -14.00
CA ARG A 109 2.47 -6.53 -15.38
C ARG A 109 2.38 -7.89 -16.07
N ASN A 110 3.33 -8.77 -15.85
CA ASN A 110 3.40 -10.07 -16.49
C ASN A 110 2.92 -11.22 -15.59
N ALA A 111 2.26 -10.89 -14.49
CA ALA A 111 1.83 -11.90 -13.53
C ALA A 111 0.38 -12.37 -13.73
N GLY A 112 -0.30 -11.81 -14.71
CA GLY A 112 -1.70 -12.14 -14.97
C GLY A 112 -2.65 -11.23 -14.22
#